data_89d119eda7b480ff20a3e05644a0b248
#
_entry.id   89d119eda7b480ff20a3e05644a0b248
#
_cell.length_a   1.000
_cell.length_b   1.000
_cell.length_c   1.000
_cell.angle_alpha   90.00
_cell.angle_beta   90.00
_cell.angle_gamma   90.00
#
_symmetry.space_group_name_H-M   'P 1'
#
loop_
_entity.id
_entity.type
_entity.pdbx_description
1 polymer ?
#
loop_
_entity_poly.entity_id
_entity_poly.type
_entity_poly.pdbx_seq_one_letter_code
_entity_poly.pdbx_strand_id
1 'polypeptide(L)'
;MIDIEIAFIQALQDQAAWLLILMQFFSFLGQPEFYLLIIPAFYWCRDPRLGLRLGLLMGISGGLNEALKVVFHLPRPYWVSPDVRAFGSYPSFGLPSSHAQGAVTFWGLIAAHVRRWWFWISVVAIILLIGISRIFLAVHFPADVIVGFAVGAGTLLLFLALEGPVGRRIARLPLSGQVFVALAGSLALALVSVSALATLGDWQVPASWAAGAIERSGQPIAPLSLRDAATASGLLFGFAAGAAVAWPKRGGMCAVGEWSVRLLRYIFGILVTGAIWFGFGLLIPEDPGLTAFALLYIQAAAAGAWVSFGAPAAFAYLNLADRS
;
A
#
# COMPACT_ATOMS: atom_id res chain seq x y z
N MET A 1 -28.37 8.03 6.31
CA MET A 1 -27.29 7.89 5.28
C MET A 1 -26.80 6.45 5.22
N ILE A 2 -26.40 5.84 6.34
CA ILE A 2 -25.95 4.43 6.39
C ILE A 2 -26.97 3.46 5.75
N ASP A 3 -28.26 3.59 6.07
CA ASP A 3 -29.29 2.69 5.53
C ASP A 3 -29.41 2.74 4.00
N ILE A 4 -29.22 3.92 3.40
CA ILE A 4 -29.21 4.09 1.93
C ILE A 4 -27.99 3.38 1.31
N GLU A 5 -26.81 3.50 1.94
CA GLU A 5 -25.59 2.84 1.47
C GLU A 5 -25.68 1.31 1.64
N ILE A 6 -26.29 0.82 2.73
CA ILE A 6 -26.57 -0.60 2.93
C ILE A 6 -27.51 -1.13 1.84
N ALA A 7 -28.62 -0.44 1.58
CA ALA A 7 -29.56 -0.82 0.51
C ALA A 7 -28.87 -0.85 -0.87
N PHE A 8 -27.95 0.07 -1.13
CA PHE A 8 -27.15 0.08 -2.36
C PHE A 8 -26.22 -1.14 -2.45
N ILE A 9 -25.54 -1.50 -1.34
CA ILE A 9 -24.67 -2.70 -1.29
C ILE A 9 -25.51 -3.96 -1.55
N GLN A 10 -26.66 -4.10 -0.90
CA GLN A 10 -27.59 -5.22 -1.11
C GLN A 10 -28.01 -5.33 -2.57
N ALA A 11 -28.47 -4.22 -3.17
CA ALA A 11 -28.88 -4.18 -4.58
C ALA A 11 -27.75 -4.63 -5.54
N LEU A 12 -26.49 -4.31 -5.22
CA LEU A 12 -25.34 -4.79 -6.00
C LEU A 12 -25.10 -6.29 -5.79
N GLN A 13 -25.24 -6.79 -4.57
CA GLN A 13 -25.00 -8.21 -4.23
C GLN A 13 -26.09 -9.13 -4.81
N ASP A 14 -27.29 -8.64 -5.00
CA ASP A 14 -28.43 -9.42 -5.53
C ASP A 14 -28.35 -9.62 -7.07
N GLN A 15 -27.46 -8.93 -7.78
CA GLN A 15 -27.44 -8.96 -9.26
C GLN A 15 -27.02 -10.33 -9.82
N ALA A 16 -25.92 -10.93 -9.34
CA ALA A 16 -25.52 -12.24 -9.82
C ALA A 16 -24.33 -12.83 -9.02
N ALA A 17 -24.38 -14.12 -8.72
CA ALA A 17 -23.32 -14.84 -8.04
C ALA A 17 -21.98 -14.88 -8.84
N TRP A 18 -22.05 -14.87 -10.18
CA TRP A 18 -20.86 -14.85 -11.03
C TRP A 18 -20.03 -13.57 -10.92
N LEU A 19 -20.66 -12.45 -10.55
CA LEU A 19 -19.96 -11.18 -10.31
C LEU A 19 -18.94 -11.28 -9.16
N LEU A 20 -19.13 -12.21 -8.22
CA LEU A 20 -18.20 -12.35 -7.09
C LEU A 20 -16.76 -12.59 -7.54
N ILE A 21 -16.54 -13.52 -8.47
CA ILE A 21 -15.18 -13.83 -8.99
C ILE A 21 -14.59 -12.62 -9.68
N LEU A 22 -15.38 -11.90 -10.47
CA LEU A 22 -14.94 -10.70 -11.16
C LEU A 22 -14.58 -9.58 -10.16
N MET A 23 -15.41 -9.37 -9.15
CA MET A 23 -15.17 -8.37 -8.11
C MET A 23 -13.96 -8.72 -7.23
N GLN A 24 -13.75 -9.98 -6.92
CA GLN A 24 -12.54 -10.44 -6.23
C GLN A 24 -11.28 -10.20 -7.08
N PHE A 25 -11.34 -10.43 -8.39
CA PHE A 25 -10.22 -10.12 -9.30
C PHE A 25 -9.90 -8.62 -9.30
N PHE A 26 -10.89 -7.73 -9.46
CA PHE A 26 -10.63 -6.29 -9.39
C PHE A 26 -10.17 -5.85 -8.01
N SER A 27 -10.70 -6.43 -6.94
CA SER A 27 -10.23 -6.19 -5.59
C SER A 27 -8.74 -6.54 -5.45
N PHE A 28 -8.30 -7.68 -6.00
CA PHE A 28 -6.90 -8.10 -5.98
C PHE A 28 -5.96 -7.05 -6.60
N LEU A 29 -6.37 -6.39 -7.71
CA LEU A 29 -5.57 -5.32 -8.34
C LEU A 29 -5.37 -4.06 -7.47
N GLY A 30 -6.09 -3.97 -6.36
CA GLY A 30 -5.95 -2.91 -5.34
C GLY A 30 -5.33 -3.38 -4.03
N GLN A 31 -4.93 -4.64 -3.92
CA GLN A 31 -4.34 -5.21 -2.70
C GLN A 31 -2.85 -4.89 -2.55
N PRO A 32 -2.33 -4.78 -1.31
CA PRO A 32 -0.90 -4.59 -1.06
C PRO A 32 -0.04 -5.67 -1.70
N GLU A 33 -0.49 -6.93 -1.73
CA GLU A 33 0.21 -8.07 -2.32
C GLU A 33 0.44 -7.86 -3.82
N PHE A 34 -0.54 -7.33 -4.54
CA PHE A 34 -0.40 -6.97 -5.95
C PHE A 34 0.70 -5.92 -6.14
N TYR A 35 0.71 -4.87 -5.34
CA TYR A 35 1.71 -3.80 -5.43
C TYR A 35 3.10 -4.29 -5.06
N LEU A 36 3.22 -5.17 -4.04
CA LEU A 36 4.49 -5.79 -3.65
C LEU A 36 5.09 -6.67 -4.75
N LEU A 37 4.28 -7.24 -5.63
CA LEU A 37 4.75 -7.98 -6.79
C LEU A 37 5.08 -7.05 -7.98
N ILE A 38 4.25 -6.08 -8.26
CA ILE A 38 4.36 -5.27 -9.49
C ILE A 38 5.40 -4.16 -9.38
N ILE A 39 5.57 -3.53 -8.22
CA ILE A 39 6.58 -2.47 -8.03
C ILE A 39 8.00 -3.00 -8.26
N PRO A 40 8.41 -4.15 -7.68
CA PRO A 40 9.69 -4.78 -7.99
C PRO A 40 9.85 -5.18 -9.46
N ALA A 41 8.77 -5.66 -10.13
CA ALA A 41 8.81 -5.97 -11.55
C ALA A 41 9.18 -4.73 -12.40
N PHE A 42 8.56 -3.58 -12.12
CA PHE A 42 8.98 -2.32 -12.75
C PHE A 42 10.42 -1.95 -12.37
N TYR A 43 10.75 -2.00 -11.08
CA TYR A 43 12.03 -1.53 -10.57
C TYR A 43 13.21 -2.36 -11.09
N TRP A 44 13.07 -3.70 -11.15
CA TRP A 44 14.18 -4.60 -11.54
C TRP A 44 14.21 -4.95 -13.02
N CYS A 45 13.05 -4.90 -13.71
CA CYS A 45 12.92 -5.56 -15.01
C CYS A 45 12.44 -4.64 -16.15
N ARG A 46 11.94 -3.44 -15.86
CA ARG A 46 11.31 -2.59 -16.88
C ARG A 46 11.79 -1.14 -16.87
N ASP A 47 11.48 -0.43 -15.81
CA ASP A 47 11.77 0.99 -15.63
C ASP A 47 12.03 1.29 -14.15
N PRO A 48 13.31 1.32 -13.74
CA PRO A 48 13.68 1.58 -12.35
C PRO A 48 13.20 2.94 -11.83
N ARG A 49 13.09 3.95 -12.72
CA ARG A 49 12.60 5.28 -12.32
C ARG A 49 11.12 5.24 -11.99
N LEU A 50 10.32 4.58 -12.84
CA LEU A 50 8.90 4.39 -12.55
C LEU A 50 8.71 3.53 -11.30
N GLY A 51 9.47 2.43 -11.16
CA GLY A 51 9.42 1.57 -9.97
C GLY A 51 9.77 2.34 -8.68
N LEU A 52 10.79 3.21 -8.72
CA LEU A 52 11.13 4.08 -7.59
C LEU A 52 9.98 5.03 -7.23
N ARG A 53 9.42 5.71 -8.21
CA ARG A 53 8.29 6.63 -8.02
C ARG A 53 7.07 5.93 -7.44
N LEU A 54 6.73 4.74 -7.97
CA LEU A 54 5.64 3.90 -7.47
C LEU A 54 5.87 3.49 -6.02
N GLY A 55 7.06 2.99 -5.68
CA GLY A 55 7.37 2.57 -4.31
C GLY A 55 7.30 3.72 -3.30
N LEU A 56 7.85 4.89 -3.63
CA LEU A 56 7.77 6.07 -2.76
C LEU A 56 6.33 6.57 -2.60
N LEU A 57 5.60 6.70 -3.71
CA LEU A 57 4.21 7.18 -3.67
C LEU A 57 3.30 6.22 -2.90
N MET A 58 3.44 4.91 -3.10
CA MET A 58 2.63 3.92 -2.39
C MET A 58 2.96 3.87 -0.90
N GLY A 59 4.24 4.02 -0.52
CA GLY A 59 4.62 4.13 0.90
C GLY A 59 4.01 5.36 1.57
N ILE A 60 4.07 6.53 0.92
CA ILE A 60 3.44 7.77 1.41
C ILE A 60 1.92 7.61 1.49
N SER A 61 1.30 7.10 0.43
CA SER A 61 -0.15 6.90 0.35
C SER A 61 -0.65 5.92 1.42
N GLY A 62 0.05 4.80 1.62
CA GLY A 62 -0.29 3.81 2.64
C GLY A 62 -0.21 4.37 4.05
N GLY A 63 0.89 5.04 4.40
CA GLY A 63 1.04 5.66 5.73
C GLY A 63 -0.01 6.75 6.00
N LEU A 64 -0.33 7.57 4.98
CA LEU A 64 -1.41 8.56 5.09
C LEU A 64 -2.78 7.90 5.28
N ASN A 65 -3.06 6.81 4.55
CA ASN A 65 -4.33 6.08 4.68
C ASN A 65 -4.53 5.54 6.10
N GLU A 66 -3.50 4.91 6.68
CA GLU A 66 -3.60 4.36 8.03
C GLU A 66 -3.82 5.45 9.09
N ALA A 67 -3.17 6.61 8.96
CA ALA A 67 -3.43 7.75 9.83
C ALA A 67 -4.89 8.24 9.71
N LEU A 68 -5.40 8.38 8.49
CA LEU A 68 -6.77 8.84 8.24
C LEU A 68 -7.82 7.84 8.75
N LYS A 69 -7.58 6.54 8.66
CA LYS A 69 -8.48 5.53 9.24
C LYS A 69 -8.68 5.72 10.73
N VAL A 70 -7.60 5.97 11.46
CA VAL A 70 -7.68 6.24 12.90
C VAL A 70 -8.40 7.57 13.19
N VAL A 71 -8.12 8.63 12.40
CA VAL A 71 -8.77 9.93 12.55
C VAL A 71 -10.28 9.82 12.36
N PHE A 72 -10.73 9.13 11.34
CA PHE A 72 -12.17 8.99 11.05
C PHE A 72 -12.85 7.91 11.90
N HIS A 73 -12.14 6.84 12.29
CA HIS A 73 -12.57 5.71 13.12
C HIS A 73 -14.00 5.22 12.82
N LEU A 74 -14.37 5.12 11.54
CA LEU A 74 -15.68 4.67 11.09
C LEU A 74 -15.72 3.16 10.78
N PRO A 75 -16.88 2.49 11.06
CA PRO A 75 -17.02 1.05 10.86
C PRO A 75 -17.08 0.67 9.38
N ARG A 76 -17.03 -0.64 9.13
CA ARG A 76 -17.31 -1.23 7.83
C ARG A 76 -18.76 -1.69 7.75
N PRO A 77 -19.34 -1.83 6.53
CA PRO A 77 -20.73 -2.26 6.36
C PRO A 77 -21.05 -3.54 7.12
N TYR A 78 -20.25 -4.60 6.96
CA TYR A 78 -20.46 -5.89 7.59
C TYR A 78 -20.22 -5.90 9.11
N TRP A 79 -19.66 -4.84 9.72
CA TRP A 79 -19.58 -4.74 11.17
C TRP A 79 -20.91 -4.32 11.77
N VAL A 80 -21.70 -3.54 11.04
CA VAL A 80 -22.89 -2.84 11.58
C VAL A 80 -24.23 -3.36 11.04
N SER A 81 -24.26 -4.00 9.87
CA SER A 81 -25.51 -4.48 9.29
C SER A 81 -25.48 -5.98 9.03
N PRO A 82 -26.54 -6.70 9.45
CA PRO A 82 -26.75 -8.13 9.11
C PRO A 82 -27.23 -8.30 7.66
N ASP A 83 -27.66 -7.24 7.01
CA ASP A 83 -28.32 -7.29 5.71
C ASP A 83 -27.35 -7.41 4.52
N VAL A 84 -26.05 -7.30 4.77
CA VAL A 84 -25.01 -7.43 3.75
C VAL A 84 -24.17 -8.68 3.97
N ARG A 85 -23.76 -9.33 2.87
CA ARG A 85 -22.88 -10.51 2.90
C ARG A 85 -21.43 -10.07 2.92
N ALA A 86 -20.67 -10.44 3.93
CA ALA A 86 -19.24 -10.20 4.00
C ALA A 86 -18.48 -11.16 3.07
N PHE A 87 -18.02 -10.69 1.90
CA PHE A 87 -17.18 -11.47 1.00
C PHE A 87 -15.67 -11.22 1.21
N GLY A 88 -15.31 -10.53 2.27
CA GLY A 88 -13.95 -10.27 2.71
C GLY A 88 -13.94 -9.77 4.14
N SER A 89 -12.78 -9.80 4.79
CA SER A 89 -12.60 -9.31 6.16
C SER A 89 -11.33 -8.47 6.27
N TYR A 90 -11.44 -7.38 7.00
CA TYR A 90 -10.33 -6.47 7.29
C TYR A 90 -10.42 -5.99 8.74
N PRO A 91 -9.29 -6.02 9.49
CA PRO A 91 -9.31 -5.67 10.91
C PRO A 91 -9.36 -4.15 11.16
N SER A 92 -8.98 -3.32 10.18
CA SER A 92 -8.90 -1.85 10.30
C SER A 92 -10.21 -1.15 9.97
N PHE A 93 -10.36 0.12 10.37
CA PHE A 93 -11.51 0.98 10.05
C PHE A 93 -11.83 1.09 8.55
N GLY A 94 -13.06 1.53 8.22
CA GLY A 94 -13.56 1.63 6.86
C GLY A 94 -13.03 2.84 6.08
N LEU A 95 -13.16 4.03 6.63
CA LEU A 95 -12.87 5.30 5.93
C LEU A 95 -11.43 5.77 6.17
N PRO A 96 -10.68 6.15 5.10
CA PRO A 96 -10.96 5.96 3.69
C PRO A 96 -10.56 4.57 3.17
N SER A 97 -11.14 4.15 2.04
CA SER A 97 -10.77 2.89 1.39
C SER A 97 -9.32 2.91 0.88
N SER A 98 -8.46 2.05 1.44
CA SER A 98 -7.06 1.90 1.04
C SER A 98 -6.92 1.38 -0.40
N HIS A 99 -7.81 0.48 -0.85
CA HIS A 99 -7.83 -0.01 -2.22
C HIS A 99 -8.19 1.09 -3.21
N ALA A 100 -9.20 1.92 -2.92
CA ALA A 100 -9.59 3.03 -3.77
C ALA A 100 -8.49 4.08 -3.85
N GLN A 101 -7.90 4.47 -2.72
CA GLN A 101 -6.79 5.41 -2.64
C GLN A 101 -5.55 4.87 -3.37
N GLY A 102 -5.17 3.62 -3.10
CA GLY A 102 -4.04 2.93 -3.72
C GLY A 102 -4.23 2.78 -5.24
N ALA A 103 -5.44 2.46 -5.70
CA ALA A 103 -5.73 2.37 -7.12
C ALA A 103 -5.48 3.70 -7.85
N VAL A 104 -5.95 4.81 -7.31
CA VAL A 104 -5.71 6.14 -7.92
C VAL A 104 -4.23 6.49 -7.93
N THR A 105 -3.52 6.29 -6.83
CA THR A 105 -2.09 6.62 -6.75
C THR A 105 -1.25 5.73 -7.65
N PHE A 106 -1.45 4.42 -7.64
CA PHE A 106 -0.66 3.48 -8.41
C PHE A 106 -0.96 3.57 -9.91
N TRP A 107 -2.21 3.33 -10.31
CA TRP A 107 -2.59 3.32 -11.72
C TRP A 107 -2.54 4.70 -12.34
N GLY A 108 -2.89 5.74 -11.57
CA GLY A 108 -2.79 7.14 -12.00
C GLY A 108 -1.36 7.57 -12.27
N LEU A 109 -0.37 7.15 -11.44
CA LEU A 109 1.04 7.43 -11.71
C LEU A 109 1.53 6.74 -12.98
N ILE A 110 1.12 5.49 -13.23
CA ILE A 110 1.44 4.78 -14.47
C ILE A 110 0.84 5.52 -15.67
N ALA A 111 -0.41 5.98 -15.59
CA ALA A 111 -1.06 6.73 -16.66
C ALA A 111 -0.37 8.08 -16.91
N ALA A 112 0.04 8.78 -15.85
CA ALA A 112 0.82 10.02 -15.97
C ALA A 112 2.20 9.79 -16.61
N HIS A 113 2.79 8.61 -16.41
CA HIS A 113 4.05 8.22 -17.05
C HIS A 113 3.86 7.88 -18.54
N VAL A 114 2.82 7.09 -18.89
CA VAL A 114 2.50 6.67 -20.28
C VAL A 114 2.05 7.83 -21.15
N ARG A 115 1.34 8.82 -20.60
CA ARG A 115 0.95 10.07 -21.25
C ARG A 115 0.10 9.89 -22.52
N ARG A 116 -0.74 8.85 -22.56
CA ARG A 116 -1.66 8.56 -23.67
C ARG A 116 -3.10 8.66 -23.18
N TRP A 117 -3.96 9.43 -23.88
CA TRP A 117 -5.37 9.64 -23.48
C TRP A 117 -6.18 8.35 -23.39
N TRP A 118 -6.02 7.42 -24.36
CA TRP A 118 -6.72 6.14 -24.35
C TRP A 118 -6.32 5.26 -23.16
N PHE A 119 -5.06 5.35 -22.72
CA PHE A 119 -4.59 4.64 -21.55
C PHE A 119 -5.22 5.19 -20.27
N TRP A 120 -5.47 6.50 -20.19
CA TRP A 120 -6.21 7.10 -19.09
C TRP A 120 -7.63 6.56 -19.00
N ILE A 121 -8.34 6.32 -20.12
CA ILE A 121 -9.68 5.72 -20.12
C ILE A 121 -9.63 4.32 -19.48
N SER A 122 -8.66 3.49 -19.88
CA SER A 122 -8.48 2.14 -19.31
C SER A 122 -8.17 2.20 -17.82
N VAL A 123 -7.29 3.10 -17.40
CA VAL A 123 -6.91 3.28 -15.98
C VAL A 123 -8.10 3.76 -15.14
N VAL A 124 -8.87 4.73 -15.62
CA VAL A 124 -10.08 5.19 -14.91
C VAL A 124 -11.08 4.04 -14.76
N ALA A 125 -11.29 3.24 -15.80
CA ALA A 125 -12.16 2.06 -15.72
C ALA A 125 -11.67 1.06 -14.65
N ILE A 126 -10.37 0.76 -14.60
CA ILE A 126 -9.77 -0.12 -13.57
C ILE A 126 -9.98 0.46 -12.17
N ILE A 127 -9.71 1.76 -11.98
CA ILE A 127 -9.88 2.44 -10.68
C ILE A 127 -11.34 2.34 -10.21
N LEU A 128 -12.29 2.62 -11.09
CA LEU A 128 -13.71 2.54 -10.77
C LEU A 128 -14.15 1.10 -10.46
N LEU A 129 -13.68 0.11 -11.22
CA LEU A 129 -13.98 -1.30 -10.97
C LEU A 129 -13.37 -1.79 -9.65
N ILE A 130 -12.15 -1.35 -9.29
CA ILE A 130 -11.59 -1.61 -7.97
C ILE A 130 -12.49 -1.00 -6.88
N GLY A 131 -12.91 0.26 -7.02
CA GLY A 131 -13.82 0.89 -6.06
C GLY A 131 -15.15 0.16 -5.92
N ILE A 132 -15.81 -0.16 -7.05
CA ILE A 132 -17.08 -0.92 -7.06
C ILE A 132 -16.90 -2.28 -6.40
N SER A 133 -15.78 -2.96 -6.63
CA SER A 133 -15.50 -4.24 -6.01
C SER A 133 -15.52 -4.18 -4.48
N ARG A 134 -15.05 -3.06 -3.89
CA ARG A 134 -15.04 -2.88 -2.42
C ARG A 134 -16.42 -2.74 -1.83
N ILE A 135 -17.32 -2.09 -2.58
CA ILE A 135 -18.73 -1.92 -2.20
C ILE A 135 -19.44 -3.28 -2.33
N PHE A 136 -19.29 -3.96 -3.47
CA PHE A 136 -19.88 -5.28 -3.70
C PHE A 136 -19.46 -6.32 -2.65
N LEU A 137 -18.19 -6.33 -2.26
CA LEU A 137 -17.68 -7.24 -1.23
C LEU A 137 -18.13 -6.86 0.20
N ALA A 138 -18.91 -5.79 0.36
CA ALA A 138 -19.42 -5.22 1.62
C ALA A 138 -18.33 -4.86 2.64
N VAL A 139 -17.12 -4.56 2.18
CA VAL A 139 -15.99 -4.20 3.03
C VAL A 139 -15.79 -2.69 3.17
N HIS A 140 -16.45 -1.91 2.31
CA HIS A 140 -16.48 -0.44 2.36
C HIS A 140 -17.83 0.12 1.96
N PHE A 141 -18.23 1.20 2.60
CA PHE A 141 -19.33 2.04 2.14
C PHE A 141 -18.97 2.80 0.85
N PRO A 142 -19.95 3.18 0.02
CA PRO A 142 -19.72 4.09 -1.12
C PRO A 142 -18.94 5.35 -0.73
N ALA A 143 -19.26 5.97 0.41
CA ALA A 143 -18.55 7.14 0.94
C ALA A 143 -17.05 6.86 1.18
N ASP A 144 -16.69 5.67 1.72
CA ASP A 144 -15.29 5.28 1.96
C ASP A 144 -14.49 5.27 0.65
N VAL A 145 -15.12 4.76 -0.41
CA VAL A 145 -14.52 4.65 -1.74
C VAL A 145 -14.33 6.02 -2.37
N ILE A 146 -15.35 6.88 -2.31
CA ILE A 146 -15.29 8.25 -2.85
C ILE A 146 -14.20 9.06 -2.15
N VAL A 147 -14.15 9.02 -0.82
CA VAL A 147 -13.10 9.70 -0.04
C VAL A 147 -11.73 9.09 -0.35
N GLY A 148 -11.64 7.77 -0.50
CA GLY A 148 -10.43 7.09 -0.94
C GLY A 148 -9.92 7.60 -2.29
N PHE A 149 -10.80 7.74 -3.29
CA PHE A 149 -10.45 8.33 -4.59
C PHE A 149 -9.98 9.78 -4.45
N ALA A 150 -10.65 10.59 -3.65
CA ALA A 150 -10.30 12.00 -3.45
C ALA A 150 -8.93 12.15 -2.78
N VAL A 151 -8.66 11.38 -1.71
CA VAL A 151 -7.37 11.37 -1.02
C VAL A 151 -6.27 10.85 -1.95
N GLY A 152 -6.55 9.78 -2.71
CA GLY A 152 -5.63 9.24 -3.70
C GLY A 152 -5.26 10.25 -4.79
N ALA A 153 -6.26 10.97 -5.33
CA ALA A 153 -6.04 12.01 -6.33
C ALA A 153 -5.22 13.18 -5.76
N GLY A 154 -5.56 13.67 -4.57
CA GLY A 154 -4.79 14.71 -3.89
C GLY A 154 -3.34 14.29 -3.64
N THR A 155 -3.12 13.07 -3.17
CA THR A 155 -1.78 12.51 -2.92
C THR A 155 -0.98 12.39 -4.22
N LEU A 156 -1.59 11.89 -5.30
CA LEU A 156 -0.96 11.78 -6.62
C LEU A 156 -0.57 13.15 -7.19
N LEU A 157 -1.49 14.11 -7.17
CA LEU A 157 -1.25 15.45 -7.69
C LEU A 157 -0.14 16.17 -6.92
N LEU A 158 -0.17 16.08 -5.59
CA LEU A 158 0.87 16.64 -4.73
C LEU A 158 2.23 15.98 -4.98
N PHE A 159 2.28 14.65 -5.13
CA PHE A 159 3.49 13.93 -5.46
C PHE A 159 4.05 14.39 -6.82
N LEU A 160 3.25 14.44 -7.86
CA LEU A 160 3.67 14.88 -9.20
C LEU A 160 4.19 16.34 -9.20
N ALA A 161 3.59 17.22 -8.41
CA ALA A 161 4.04 18.61 -8.27
C ALA A 161 5.37 18.72 -7.51
N LEU A 162 5.56 17.89 -6.46
CA LEU A 162 6.69 18.02 -5.54
C LEU A 162 7.87 17.11 -5.85
N GLU A 163 7.69 15.98 -6.55
CA GLU A 163 8.77 15.00 -6.78
C GLU A 163 10.00 15.63 -7.45
N GLY A 164 9.81 16.52 -8.40
CA GLY A 164 10.90 17.22 -9.08
C GLY A 164 11.69 18.18 -8.17
N PRO A 165 11.05 19.20 -7.57
CA PRO A 165 11.74 20.15 -6.70
C PRO A 165 12.30 19.52 -5.43
N VAL A 166 11.56 18.61 -4.77
CA VAL A 166 12.00 17.92 -3.55
C VAL A 166 13.15 16.96 -3.88
N GLY A 167 13.01 16.14 -4.93
CA GLY A 167 14.05 15.19 -5.34
C GLY A 167 15.38 15.88 -5.65
N ARG A 168 15.35 17.04 -6.35
CA ARG A 168 16.57 17.84 -6.61
C ARG A 168 17.21 18.38 -5.32
N ARG A 169 16.43 18.76 -4.32
CA ARG A 169 16.97 19.21 -3.02
C ARG A 169 17.59 18.07 -2.25
N ILE A 170 16.90 16.93 -2.16
CA ILE A 170 17.40 15.73 -1.47
C ILE A 170 18.68 15.21 -2.14
N ALA A 171 18.74 15.17 -3.46
CA ALA A 171 19.92 14.72 -4.20
C ALA A 171 21.19 15.57 -3.96
N ARG A 172 21.06 16.80 -3.48
CA ARG A 172 22.18 17.68 -3.10
C ARG A 172 22.73 17.39 -1.70
N LEU A 173 21.98 16.67 -0.87
CA LEU A 173 22.42 16.31 0.46
C LEU A 173 23.47 15.17 0.40
N PRO A 174 24.40 15.11 1.37
CA PRO A 174 25.24 13.92 1.54
C PRO A 174 24.37 12.70 1.82
N LEU A 175 24.89 11.49 1.62
CA LEU A 175 24.14 10.25 1.80
C LEU A 175 23.47 10.17 3.19
N SER A 176 24.18 10.56 4.24
CA SER A 176 23.64 10.63 5.61
C SER A 176 22.42 11.53 5.72
N GLY A 177 22.45 12.67 5.03
CA GLY A 177 21.32 13.61 4.96
C GLY A 177 20.12 13.03 4.21
N GLN A 178 20.36 12.29 3.09
CA GLN A 178 19.29 11.62 2.34
C GLN A 178 18.62 10.52 3.18
N VAL A 179 19.41 9.70 3.87
CA VAL A 179 18.91 8.64 4.77
C VAL A 179 18.16 9.27 5.95
N PHE A 180 18.67 10.36 6.51
CA PHE A 180 17.99 11.10 7.58
C PHE A 180 16.62 11.64 7.14
N VAL A 181 16.51 12.20 5.93
CA VAL A 181 15.22 12.69 5.38
C VAL A 181 14.25 11.51 5.18
N ALA A 182 14.74 10.36 4.70
CA ALA A 182 13.92 9.16 4.56
C ALA A 182 13.39 8.68 5.92
N LEU A 183 14.26 8.64 6.95
CA LEU A 183 13.89 8.26 8.31
C LEU A 183 12.89 9.26 8.90
N ALA A 184 13.20 10.55 8.84
CA ALA A 184 12.33 11.60 9.39
C ALA A 184 10.95 11.60 8.72
N GLY A 185 10.87 11.43 7.39
CA GLY A 185 9.61 11.35 6.66
C GLY A 185 8.78 10.12 7.05
N SER A 186 9.41 8.96 7.18
CA SER A 186 8.72 7.73 7.59
C SER A 186 8.24 7.78 9.04
N LEU A 187 9.08 8.30 9.94
CA LEU A 187 8.69 8.48 11.34
C LEU A 187 7.60 9.55 11.50
N ALA A 188 7.58 10.58 10.67
CA ALA A 188 6.50 11.57 10.66
C ALA A 188 5.16 10.92 10.33
N LEU A 189 5.10 10.03 9.32
CA LEU A 189 3.89 9.27 9.00
C LEU A 189 3.45 8.35 10.15
N ALA A 190 4.40 7.63 10.75
CA ALA A 190 4.11 6.80 11.92
C ALA A 190 3.58 7.64 13.09
N LEU A 191 4.21 8.80 13.35
CA LEU A 191 3.82 9.71 14.42
C LEU A 191 2.42 10.29 14.22
N VAL A 192 2.02 10.59 12.98
CA VAL A 192 0.64 11.03 12.68
C VAL A 192 -0.37 9.96 13.09
N SER A 193 -0.11 8.68 12.77
CA SER A 193 -0.99 7.57 13.18
C SER A 193 -1.03 7.37 14.70
N VAL A 194 0.12 7.45 15.36
CA VAL A 194 0.21 7.37 16.84
C VAL A 194 -0.52 8.55 17.49
N SER A 195 -0.33 9.77 16.96
CA SER A 195 -1.01 10.97 17.47
C SER A 195 -2.52 10.88 17.26
N ALA A 196 -2.96 10.41 16.10
CA ALA A 196 -4.39 10.18 15.83
C ALA A 196 -4.99 9.17 16.83
N LEU A 197 -4.28 8.08 17.13
CA LEU A 197 -4.71 7.12 18.15
C LEU A 197 -4.78 7.76 19.53
N ALA A 198 -3.79 8.57 19.89
CA ALA A 198 -3.76 9.25 21.19
C ALA A 198 -4.93 10.27 21.37
N THR A 199 -5.44 10.86 20.27
CA THR A 199 -6.60 11.77 20.33
C THR A 199 -7.91 11.06 20.62
N LEU A 200 -8.00 9.74 20.44
CA LEU A 200 -9.19 8.97 20.78
C LEU A 200 -9.40 8.81 22.30
N GLY A 201 -8.34 8.99 23.11
CA GLY A 201 -8.44 8.88 24.56
C GLY A 201 -9.00 7.53 25.01
N ASP A 202 -10.07 7.56 25.80
CA ASP A 202 -10.76 6.36 26.32
C ASP A 202 -11.79 5.76 25.35
N TRP A 203 -11.83 6.22 24.09
CA TRP A 203 -12.76 5.68 23.12
C TRP A 203 -12.45 4.20 22.83
N GLN A 204 -13.47 3.37 22.87
CA GLN A 204 -13.34 1.94 22.63
C GLN A 204 -14.19 1.51 21.44
N VAL A 205 -13.73 0.46 20.76
CA VAL A 205 -14.49 -0.17 19.67
C VAL A 205 -15.82 -0.67 20.25
N PRO A 206 -16.98 -0.27 19.69
CA PRO A 206 -18.27 -0.78 20.14
C PRO A 206 -18.32 -2.30 20.10
N ALA A 207 -18.77 -2.94 21.19
CA ALA A 207 -18.86 -4.39 21.27
C ALA A 207 -19.76 -4.99 20.17
N SER A 208 -20.77 -4.24 19.72
CA SER A 208 -21.64 -4.62 18.60
C SER A 208 -20.88 -4.74 17.27
N TRP A 209 -19.85 -3.90 17.03
CA TRP A 209 -19.03 -3.99 15.81
C TRP A 209 -18.15 -5.24 15.81
N ALA A 210 -17.54 -5.54 16.98
CA ALA A 210 -16.70 -6.73 17.12
C ALA A 210 -17.54 -8.00 16.98
N ALA A 211 -18.71 -8.06 17.64
CA ALA A 211 -19.64 -9.18 17.52
C ALA A 211 -20.14 -9.37 16.07
N GLY A 212 -20.58 -8.27 15.43
CA GLY A 212 -21.06 -8.30 14.05
C GLY A 212 -19.99 -8.73 13.04
N ALA A 213 -18.74 -8.30 13.23
CA ALA A 213 -17.64 -8.72 12.38
C ALA A 213 -17.37 -10.22 12.49
N ILE A 214 -17.30 -10.77 13.72
CA ILE A 214 -17.09 -12.21 13.95
C ILE A 214 -18.26 -13.02 13.38
N GLU A 215 -19.50 -12.60 13.65
CA GLU A 215 -20.70 -13.29 13.18
C GLU A 215 -20.75 -13.42 11.65
N ARG A 216 -20.36 -12.35 10.92
CA ARG A 216 -20.55 -12.25 9.46
C ARG A 216 -19.33 -12.65 8.65
N SER A 217 -18.12 -12.50 9.20
CA SER A 217 -16.86 -12.81 8.47
C SER A 217 -16.04 -13.92 9.12
N GLY A 218 -16.38 -14.37 10.34
CA GLY A 218 -15.60 -15.34 11.09
C GLY A 218 -14.26 -14.80 11.62
N GLN A 219 -13.98 -13.48 11.47
CA GLN A 219 -12.68 -12.90 11.80
C GLN A 219 -12.83 -11.76 12.83
N PRO A 220 -11.92 -11.68 13.82
CA PRO A 220 -11.89 -10.58 14.77
C PRO A 220 -11.40 -9.29 14.10
N ILE A 221 -11.74 -8.16 14.71
CA ILE A 221 -11.25 -6.84 14.29
C ILE A 221 -10.29 -6.25 15.31
N ALA A 222 -9.31 -5.48 14.83
CA ALA A 222 -8.33 -4.79 15.67
C ALA A 222 -8.05 -3.37 15.11
N PRO A 223 -9.07 -2.50 14.98
CA PRO A 223 -8.96 -1.26 14.23
C PRO A 223 -8.05 -0.20 14.90
N LEU A 224 -7.74 -0.36 16.19
CA LEU A 224 -6.79 0.49 16.93
C LEU A 224 -5.35 0.00 16.81
N SER A 225 -5.09 -1.08 16.06
CA SER A 225 -3.74 -1.62 15.85
C SER A 225 -2.93 -0.70 14.94
N LEU A 226 -1.70 -0.39 15.34
CA LEU A 226 -0.73 0.38 14.54
C LEU A 226 0.15 -0.50 13.64
N ARG A 227 -0.18 -1.79 13.49
CA ARG A 227 0.66 -2.74 12.70
C ARG A 227 0.81 -2.29 11.25
N ASP A 228 -0.27 -1.87 10.62
CA ASP A 228 -0.26 -1.41 9.22
C ASP A 228 0.48 -0.07 9.07
N ALA A 229 0.36 0.82 10.05
CA ALA A 229 1.11 2.09 10.09
C ALA A 229 2.63 1.85 10.25
N ALA A 230 3.04 0.91 11.11
CA ALA A 230 4.44 0.50 11.26
C ALA A 230 4.99 -0.07 9.96
N THR A 231 4.24 -0.97 9.31
CA THR A 231 4.59 -1.62 8.05
C THR A 231 4.74 -0.58 6.92
N ALA A 232 3.77 0.29 6.72
CA ALA A 232 3.82 1.31 5.67
C ALA A 232 4.99 2.28 5.87
N SER A 233 5.21 2.74 7.10
CA SER A 233 6.31 3.64 7.44
C SER A 233 7.67 2.97 7.29
N GLY A 234 7.81 1.72 7.73
CA GLY A 234 9.03 0.94 7.58
C GLY A 234 9.38 0.69 6.10
N LEU A 235 8.40 0.28 5.29
CA LEU A 235 8.57 0.11 3.84
C LEU A 235 9.06 1.40 3.17
N LEU A 236 8.43 2.54 3.50
CA LEU A 236 8.85 3.84 2.96
C LEU A 236 10.29 4.17 3.33
N PHE A 237 10.66 4.00 4.60
CA PHE A 237 12.03 4.25 5.05
C PHE A 237 13.03 3.35 4.32
N GLY A 238 12.85 2.05 4.37
CA GLY A 238 13.79 1.09 3.77
C GLY A 238 13.94 1.30 2.28
N PHE A 239 12.82 1.51 1.58
CA PHE A 239 12.83 1.71 0.14
C PHE A 239 13.51 3.03 -0.25
N ALA A 240 13.23 4.14 0.45
CA ALA A 240 13.85 5.43 0.18
C ALA A 240 15.35 5.44 0.56
N ALA A 241 15.72 4.90 1.71
CA ALA A 241 17.11 4.81 2.15
C ALA A 241 17.94 3.90 1.25
N GLY A 242 17.40 2.73 0.87
CA GLY A 242 18.05 1.83 -0.07
C GLY A 242 18.26 2.48 -1.45
N ALA A 243 17.25 3.21 -1.94
CA ALA A 243 17.37 3.96 -3.19
C ALA A 243 18.45 5.06 -3.10
N ALA A 244 18.56 5.77 -1.98
CA ALA A 244 19.61 6.78 -1.77
C ALA A 244 21.02 6.16 -1.86
N VAL A 245 21.21 4.92 -1.40
CA VAL A 245 22.48 4.20 -1.51
C VAL A 245 22.73 3.70 -2.93
N ALA A 246 21.72 3.17 -3.60
CA ALA A 246 21.86 2.53 -4.92
C ALA A 246 22.02 3.53 -6.06
N TRP A 247 21.27 4.63 -6.03
CA TRP A 247 21.11 5.53 -7.17
C TRP A 247 22.39 6.29 -7.58
N PRO A 248 23.18 6.89 -6.65
CA PRO A 248 24.37 7.65 -7.03
C PRO A 248 25.49 6.80 -7.60
N LYS A 249 25.59 5.55 -7.19
CA LYS A 249 26.71 4.65 -7.54
C LYS A 249 26.59 4.00 -8.91
N ARG A 250 25.39 3.98 -9.51
CA ARG A 250 25.10 3.14 -10.68
C ARG A 250 24.29 3.85 -11.78
N GLY A 251 24.06 5.17 -11.66
CA GLY A 251 23.25 5.91 -12.65
C GLY A 251 21.80 5.45 -12.77
N GLY A 252 21.31 4.74 -11.75
CA GLY A 252 20.12 3.91 -11.80
C GLY A 252 20.47 2.48 -12.21
N MET A 253 19.67 1.50 -11.75
CA MET A 253 19.83 0.10 -12.15
C MET A 253 19.48 -0.04 -13.65
N CYS A 254 20.33 -0.73 -14.41
CA CYS A 254 19.98 -1.11 -15.77
C CYS A 254 18.96 -2.24 -15.74
N ALA A 255 17.70 -1.96 -16.09
CA ALA A 255 16.63 -2.97 -16.19
C ALA A 255 16.63 -3.68 -17.54
N VAL A 256 17.59 -3.38 -18.42
CA VAL A 256 17.74 -3.98 -19.73
C VAL A 256 18.35 -5.39 -19.59
N GLY A 257 18.24 -6.22 -20.60
CA GLY A 257 18.75 -7.56 -20.66
C GLY A 257 17.76 -8.53 -21.30
N GLU A 258 18.21 -9.73 -21.56
CA GLU A 258 17.38 -10.80 -22.10
C GLU A 258 16.21 -11.14 -21.15
N TRP A 259 15.12 -11.63 -21.71
CA TRP A 259 13.93 -11.99 -20.95
C TRP A 259 14.23 -13.00 -19.83
N SER A 260 15.07 -13.99 -20.10
CA SER A 260 15.51 -15.00 -19.13
C SER A 260 16.21 -14.39 -17.92
N VAL A 261 17.09 -13.40 -18.14
CA VAL A 261 17.81 -12.69 -17.10
C VAL A 261 16.85 -11.85 -16.27
N ARG A 262 15.90 -11.14 -16.90
CA ARG A 262 14.88 -10.37 -16.18
C ARG A 262 14.00 -11.26 -15.32
N LEU A 263 13.59 -12.43 -15.84
CA LEU A 263 12.80 -13.40 -15.10
C LEU A 263 13.57 -13.95 -13.89
N LEU A 264 14.85 -14.28 -14.04
CA LEU A 264 15.70 -14.73 -12.95
C LEU A 264 15.87 -13.64 -11.87
N ARG A 265 16.11 -12.37 -12.25
CA ARG A 265 16.13 -11.23 -11.32
C ARG A 265 14.85 -11.16 -10.51
N TYR A 266 13.71 -11.25 -11.21
CA TYR A 266 12.40 -11.14 -10.58
C TYR A 266 12.16 -12.28 -9.60
N ILE A 267 12.33 -13.55 -10.04
CA ILE A 267 12.10 -14.73 -9.19
C ILE A 267 13.01 -14.69 -7.97
N PHE A 268 14.32 -14.51 -8.18
CA PHE A 268 15.29 -14.43 -7.09
C PHE A 268 14.96 -13.28 -6.12
N GLY A 269 14.69 -12.09 -6.67
CA GLY A 269 14.37 -10.92 -5.86
C GLY A 269 13.12 -11.12 -5.00
N ILE A 270 12.04 -11.67 -5.57
CA ILE A 270 10.78 -11.93 -4.86
C ILE A 270 10.95 -13.04 -3.82
N LEU A 271 11.66 -14.13 -4.13
CA LEU A 271 11.91 -15.20 -3.17
C LEU A 271 12.65 -14.68 -1.91
N VAL A 272 13.67 -13.85 -2.10
CA VAL A 272 14.38 -13.26 -0.96
C VAL A 272 13.50 -12.20 -0.24
N THR A 273 12.69 -11.43 -0.95
CA THR A 273 11.70 -10.54 -0.32
C THR A 273 10.76 -11.33 0.58
N GLY A 274 10.24 -12.45 0.08
CA GLY A 274 9.40 -13.37 0.87
C GLY A 274 10.14 -13.96 2.07
N ALA A 275 11.38 -14.38 1.89
CA ALA A 275 12.21 -14.93 2.98
C ALA A 275 12.44 -13.88 4.10
N ILE A 276 12.71 -12.62 3.73
CA ILE A 276 12.80 -11.52 4.69
C ILE A 276 11.45 -11.32 5.40
N TRP A 277 10.37 -11.26 4.65
CA TRP A 277 9.04 -10.99 5.20
C TRP A 277 8.59 -12.08 6.17
N PHE A 278 8.63 -13.34 5.76
CA PHE A 278 8.20 -14.46 6.60
C PHE A 278 9.21 -14.79 7.70
N GLY A 279 10.52 -14.67 7.43
CA GLY A 279 11.57 -14.95 8.41
C GLY A 279 11.51 -13.97 9.59
N PHE A 280 11.41 -12.67 9.34
CA PHE A 280 11.19 -11.69 10.42
C PHE A 280 9.82 -11.83 11.07
N GLY A 281 8.79 -12.23 10.29
CA GLY A 281 7.43 -12.43 10.79
C GLY A 281 7.37 -13.39 11.98
N LEU A 282 8.24 -14.41 12.02
CA LEU A 282 8.34 -15.37 13.13
C LEU A 282 8.81 -14.74 14.45
N LEU A 283 9.42 -13.57 14.40
CA LEU A 283 9.97 -12.86 15.57
C LEU A 283 8.98 -11.83 16.14
N ILE A 284 7.86 -11.57 15.45
CA ILE A 284 6.93 -10.50 15.82
C ILE A 284 5.92 -11.03 16.85
N PRO A 285 5.85 -10.42 18.03
CA PRO A 285 4.87 -10.80 19.05
C PRO A 285 3.43 -10.58 18.55
N GLU A 286 2.51 -11.43 18.99
CA GLU A 286 1.07 -11.26 18.73
C GLU A 286 0.51 -10.06 19.48
N ASP A 287 0.98 -9.83 20.71
CA ASP A 287 0.54 -8.71 21.54
C ASP A 287 0.90 -7.36 20.94
N PRO A 288 -0.09 -6.45 20.82
CA PRO A 288 0.16 -5.10 20.31
C PRO A 288 0.97 -4.30 21.33
N GLY A 289 2.18 -3.91 20.96
CA GLY A 289 3.06 -3.11 21.81
C GLY A 289 4.20 -2.47 21.04
N LEU A 290 5.03 -1.69 21.73
CA LEU A 290 6.16 -1.00 21.10
C LEU A 290 7.14 -1.98 20.44
N THR A 291 7.35 -3.16 21.04
CA THR A 291 8.22 -4.21 20.47
C THR A 291 7.68 -4.73 19.15
N ALA A 292 6.37 -5.06 19.08
CA ALA A 292 5.73 -5.49 17.84
C ALA A 292 5.79 -4.40 16.77
N PHE A 293 5.51 -3.14 17.15
CA PHE A 293 5.63 -1.98 16.25
C PHE A 293 7.05 -1.85 15.69
N ALA A 294 8.08 -1.88 16.56
CA ALA A 294 9.47 -1.74 16.14
C ALA A 294 9.91 -2.89 15.23
N LEU A 295 9.55 -4.14 15.54
CA LEU A 295 9.90 -5.29 14.73
C LEU A 295 9.20 -5.28 13.37
N LEU A 296 7.92 -4.87 13.30
CA LEU A 296 7.20 -4.67 12.05
C LEU A 296 7.83 -3.58 11.19
N TYR A 297 8.19 -2.47 11.82
CA TYR A 297 8.89 -1.37 11.13
C TYR A 297 10.23 -1.85 10.56
N ILE A 298 11.04 -2.58 11.34
CA ILE A 298 12.35 -3.12 10.91
C ILE A 298 12.17 -4.17 9.80
N GLN A 299 11.21 -5.08 9.93
CA GLN A 299 10.88 -6.08 8.90
C GLN A 299 10.56 -5.40 7.57
N ALA A 300 9.64 -4.43 7.61
CA ALA A 300 9.21 -3.70 6.44
C ALA A 300 10.34 -2.84 5.84
N ALA A 301 11.16 -2.21 6.70
CA ALA A 301 12.34 -1.47 6.27
C ALA A 301 13.39 -2.39 5.61
N ALA A 302 13.62 -3.58 6.15
CA ALA A 302 14.51 -4.56 5.55
C ALA A 302 14.01 -5.02 4.17
N ALA A 303 12.71 -5.31 4.04
CA ALA A 303 12.09 -5.66 2.75
C ALA A 303 12.19 -4.51 1.73
N GLY A 304 11.87 -3.28 2.14
CA GLY A 304 12.01 -2.09 1.28
C GLY A 304 13.44 -1.82 0.84
N ALA A 305 14.40 -1.91 1.75
CA ALA A 305 15.83 -1.76 1.45
C ALA A 305 16.36 -2.89 0.56
N TRP A 306 15.87 -4.11 0.75
CA TRP A 306 16.18 -5.21 -0.16
C TRP A 306 15.71 -4.90 -1.58
N VAL A 307 14.46 -4.49 -1.76
CA VAL A 307 13.92 -4.19 -3.09
C VAL A 307 14.71 -3.09 -3.79
N SER A 308 15.04 -2.01 -3.09
CA SER A 308 15.64 -0.82 -3.71
C SER A 308 17.17 -0.86 -3.80
N PHE A 309 17.86 -1.63 -2.92
CA PHE A 309 19.32 -1.69 -2.86
C PHE A 309 19.86 -3.13 -2.86
N GLY A 310 19.38 -3.98 -1.95
CA GLY A 310 19.94 -5.33 -1.75
C GLY A 310 19.85 -6.20 -3.00
N ALA A 311 18.67 -6.30 -3.60
CA ALA A 311 18.44 -7.07 -4.82
C ALA A 311 19.27 -6.55 -6.01
N PRO A 312 19.28 -5.23 -6.33
CA PRO A 312 20.18 -4.66 -7.34
C PRO A 312 21.66 -4.96 -7.08
N ALA A 313 22.10 -4.93 -5.83
CA ALA A 313 23.47 -5.28 -5.46
C ALA A 313 23.79 -6.76 -5.72
N ALA A 314 22.86 -7.65 -5.30
CA ALA A 314 22.97 -9.09 -5.55
C ALA A 314 22.96 -9.41 -7.07
N PHE A 315 22.10 -8.77 -7.85
CA PHE A 315 22.09 -8.94 -9.31
C PHE A 315 23.41 -8.58 -9.96
N ALA A 316 24.06 -7.51 -9.50
CA ALA A 316 25.36 -7.12 -10.01
C ALA A 316 26.44 -8.15 -9.64
N TYR A 317 26.41 -8.67 -8.40
CA TYR A 317 27.35 -9.69 -7.93
C TYR A 317 27.17 -11.02 -8.69
N LEU A 318 25.92 -11.43 -8.96
CA LEU A 318 25.57 -12.65 -9.67
C LEU A 318 25.69 -12.51 -11.21
N ASN A 319 26.22 -11.40 -11.72
CA ASN A 319 26.28 -11.09 -13.16
C ASN A 319 24.89 -11.12 -13.88
N LEU A 320 23.83 -10.91 -13.11
CA LEU A 320 22.48 -10.75 -13.64
C LEU A 320 22.17 -9.28 -14.01
N ALA A 321 23.01 -8.32 -13.67
CA ALA A 321 22.95 -6.94 -14.15
C ALA A 321 23.76 -6.81 -15.43
N ASP A 322 23.19 -6.22 -16.50
CA ASP A 322 23.98 -5.94 -17.68
C ASP A 322 25.13 -4.98 -17.33
N ARG A 323 26.31 -5.34 -17.77
CA ARG A 323 27.46 -4.44 -17.79
C ARG A 323 27.29 -3.54 -19.02
N SER A 324 26.68 -2.35 -18.83
CA SER A 324 26.70 -1.29 -19.84
C SER A 324 28.01 -0.53 -19.75
#